data_14b1f4625a56629ba8f8405484f308dd
#
_entry.id   14b1f4625a56629ba8f8405484f308dd
#
_cell.length_a   1.000
_cell.length_b   1.000
_cell.length_c   1.000
_cell.angle_alpha   90.00
_cell.angle_beta   90.00
_cell.angle_gamma   90.00
#
_symmetry.space_group_name_H-M   'P 1'
#
loop_
_entity.id
_entity.type
_entity.pdbx_description
1 polymer ?
#
loop_
_entity_poly.entity_id
_entity_poly.type
_entity_poly.pdbx_seq_one_letter_code
_entity_poly.pdbx_strand_id
1 'polypeptide(L)'
;MAIQITITVKDKKKRSSAGEKLFTRKPNAKGKHLIIVESPAKAKTIERILGSNYKVLASMGHLRDLPQRTLGVDVENDFKPEYVNSAERADVIENLQKEANKSKDILLATDPDREGEAISWHLSKLLDVDPRSNARIAFHEITPPAIKEAVLHPEPIDLNRVDAQQARRVLDRLVGYKLSPWLWK
;
A
#
# COMPACT_ATOMS: atom_id res chain seq x y z
N MET A 1 -18.96 -27.45 -36.58
CA MET A 1 -17.53 -27.13 -36.48
C MET A 1 -17.27 -26.57 -35.07
N ALA A 2 -16.62 -27.35 -34.23
CA ALA A 2 -16.29 -26.93 -32.86
C ALA A 2 -14.89 -26.29 -32.89
N ILE A 3 -14.79 -25.03 -32.43
CA ILE A 3 -13.52 -24.34 -32.33
C ILE A 3 -12.89 -24.78 -30.99
N GLN A 4 -11.83 -25.59 -31.06
CA GLN A 4 -11.02 -25.91 -29.89
C GLN A 4 -10.02 -24.75 -29.68
N ILE A 5 -10.19 -24.04 -28.56
CA ILE A 5 -9.21 -23.04 -28.11
C ILE A 5 -8.18 -23.77 -27.24
N THR A 6 -7.01 -24.01 -27.80
CA THR A 6 -5.87 -24.57 -27.04
C THR A 6 -5.14 -23.41 -26.36
N ILE A 7 -5.31 -23.28 -25.02
CA ILE A 7 -4.53 -22.34 -24.22
C ILE A 7 -3.18 -22.97 -23.92
N THR A 8 -2.14 -22.56 -24.64
CA THR A 8 -0.75 -22.93 -24.35
C THR A 8 -0.24 -22.07 -23.19
N VAL A 9 -0.16 -22.63 -21.99
CA VAL A 9 0.53 -22.00 -20.87
C VAL A 9 2.04 -22.05 -21.14
N LYS A 10 2.60 -20.92 -21.57
CA LYS A 10 4.05 -20.78 -21.71
C LYS A 10 4.68 -20.68 -20.32
N ASP A 11 5.66 -21.54 -20.08
CA ASP A 11 6.48 -21.60 -18.88
C ASP A 11 6.98 -20.24 -18.42
N LYS A 12 6.93 -20.05 -17.10
CA LYS A 12 7.47 -18.89 -16.36
C LYS A 12 8.97 -18.74 -16.66
N LYS A 13 9.32 -17.98 -17.68
CA LYS A 13 10.66 -17.43 -17.81
C LYS A 13 10.94 -16.53 -16.61
N LYS A 14 12.01 -16.82 -15.85
CA LYS A 14 12.54 -16.01 -14.76
C LYS A 14 12.46 -14.53 -15.16
N ARG A 15 11.61 -13.76 -14.47
CA ARG A 15 11.62 -12.29 -14.57
C ARG A 15 12.98 -11.82 -14.10
N SER A 16 13.78 -11.28 -15.00
CA SER A 16 15.02 -10.59 -14.69
C SER A 16 14.68 -9.42 -13.73
N SER A 17 15.41 -9.33 -12.64
CA SER A 17 15.34 -8.27 -11.66
C SER A 17 15.64 -6.92 -12.30
N ALA A 18 14.60 -6.21 -12.73
CA ALA A 18 14.72 -4.77 -12.94
C ALA A 18 14.95 -4.14 -11.55
N GLY A 19 16.17 -3.64 -11.34
CA GLY A 19 16.70 -2.91 -10.19
C GLY A 19 15.88 -2.97 -8.90
N GLU A 20 16.18 -3.93 -8.03
CA GLU A 20 15.61 -3.99 -6.70
C GLU A 20 15.96 -2.69 -5.98
N LYS A 21 14.97 -1.83 -5.74
CA LYS A 21 15.17 -0.57 -5.03
C LYS A 21 15.71 -0.91 -3.65
N LEU A 22 16.95 -0.57 -3.39
CA LEU A 22 17.57 -0.77 -2.08
C LEU A 22 16.83 0.13 -1.07
N PHE A 23 16.17 -0.47 -0.08
CA PHE A 23 15.54 0.29 1.00
C PHE A 23 16.63 0.81 1.94
N THR A 24 16.73 2.14 2.07
CA THR A 24 17.87 2.80 2.73
C THR A 24 17.54 3.41 4.08
N ARG A 25 16.27 3.30 4.53
CA ARG A 25 15.84 3.86 5.81
C ARG A 25 16.67 3.32 6.98
N LYS A 26 17.27 4.22 7.76
CA LYS A 26 17.97 3.87 9.00
C LYS A 26 17.06 4.09 10.20
N PRO A 27 16.81 3.05 11.04
CA PRO A 27 16.04 3.18 12.26
C PRO A 27 16.69 4.15 13.25
N ASN A 28 15.88 4.97 13.93
CA ASN A 28 16.34 5.76 15.06
C ASN A 28 16.12 4.99 16.37
N ALA A 29 17.17 4.39 16.92
CA ALA A 29 17.08 3.55 18.12
C ALA A 29 16.44 4.23 19.36
N LYS A 30 16.48 5.57 19.41
CA LYS A 30 15.87 6.37 20.49
C LYS A 30 14.45 6.85 20.15
N GLY A 31 13.95 6.55 18.94
CA GLY A 31 12.62 6.94 18.48
C GLY A 31 11.51 6.08 19.09
N LYS A 32 10.26 6.56 18.96
CA LYS A 32 9.07 5.77 19.24
C LYS A 32 8.79 4.81 18.10
N HIS A 33 7.97 3.78 18.37
CA HIS A 33 7.37 2.97 17.32
C HIS A 33 6.30 3.79 16.57
N LEU A 34 6.40 3.89 15.24
CA LEU A 34 5.41 4.59 14.42
C LEU A 34 4.41 3.58 13.85
N ILE A 35 3.14 3.79 14.15
CA ILE A 35 2.04 3.02 13.56
C ILE A 35 1.27 3.93 12.61
N ILE A 36 0.98 3.45 11.39
CA ILE A 36 0.20 4.19 10.41
C ILE A 36 -1.09 3.43 10.13
N VAL A 37 -2.21 4.11 10.33
CA VAL A 37 -3.57 3.64 10.08
C VAL A 37 -4.24 4.46 8.99
N GLU A 38 -5.45 4.10 8.57
CA GLU A 38 -6.15 4.81 7.51
C GLU A 38 -6.86 6.08 8.00
N SER A 39 -7.43 6.05 9.22
CA SER A 39 -8.28 7.12 9.71
C SER A 39 -7.83 7.71 11.05
N PRO A 40 -8.08 9.02 11.29
CA PRO A 40 -7.73 9.69 12.53
C PRO A 40 -8.44 9.11 13.78
N ALA A 41 -9.67 8.60 13.60
CA ALA A 41 -10.43 7.98 14.68
C ALA A 41 -9.75 6.70 15.18
N LYS A 42 -9.30 5.84 14.25
CA LYS A 42 -8.49 4.65 14.56
C LYS A 42 -7.18 5.05 15.24
N ALA A 43 -6.49 6.07 14.72
CA ALA A 43 -5.23 6.54 15.30
C ALA A 43 -5.34 6.90 16.78
N LYS A 44 -6.30 7.73 17.15
CA LYS A 44 -6.54 8.15 18.54
C LYS A 44 -6.82 6.97 19.46
N THR A 45 -7.63 6.02 19.02
CA THR A 45 -8.01 4.85 19.82
C THR A 45 -6.82 3.92 20.03
N ILE A 46 -6.06 3.63 18.98
CA ILE A 46 -4.91 2.72 19.05
C ILE A 46 -3.77 3.34 19.88
N GLU A 47 -3.49 4.63 19.72
CA GLU A 47 -2.47 5.33 20.50
C GLU A 47 -2.79 5.27 22.00
N ARG A 48 -4.06 5.46 22.38
CA ARG A 48 -4.51 5.34 23.78
C ARG A 48 -4.32 3.91 24.34
N ILE A 49 -4.53 2.87 23.50
CA ILE A 49 -4.38 1.46 23.90
C ILE A 49 -2.90 1.10 24.11
N LEU A 50 -2.02 1.58 23.21
CA LEU A 50 -0.60 1.20 23.20
C LEU A 50 0.28 2.07 24.09
N GLY A 51 -0.14 3.30 24.39
CA GLY A 51 0.55 4.22 25.31
C GLY A 51 1.73 4.96 24.68
N SER A 52 2.54 5.59 25.53
CA SER A 52 3.51 6.64 25.15
C SER A 52 4.70 6.18 24.30
N ASN A 53 4.99 4.88 24.25
CA ASN A 53 6.09 4.34 23.44
C ASN A 53 5.75 4.28 21.94
N TYR A 54 4.49 4.46 21.60
CA TYR A 54 3.97 4.44 20.25
C TYR A 54 3.53 5.83 19.81
N LYS A 55 3.69 6.12 18.55
CA LYS A 55 3.08 7.26 17.86
C LYS A 55 2.20 6.71 16.75
N VAL A 56 0.94 7.11 16.74
CA VAL A 56 -0.01 6.61 15.72
C VAL A 56 -0.45 7.78 14.84
N LEU A 57 -0.28 7.63 13.54
CA LEU A 57 -0.67 8.62 12.53
C LEU A 57 -1.67 8.03 11.55
N ALA A 58 -2.47 8.89 10.94
CA ALA A 58 -3.42 8.51 9.91
C ALA A 58 -2.90 8.90 8.51
N SER A 59 -3.03 8.00 7.54
CA SER A 59 -2.77 8.28 6.13
C SER A 59 -3.89 9.08 5.47
N MET A 60 -5.06 9.13 6.08
CA MET A 60 -6.25 9.78 5.50
C MET A 60 -6.71 9.14 4.17
N GLY A 61 -6.54 7.84 4.04
CA GLY A 61 -6.82 7.07 2.84
C GLY A 61 -5.62 6.93 1.91
N HIS A 62 -5.88 6.90 0.60
CA HIS A 62 -4.83 6.76 -0.41
C HIS A 62 -3.96 8.01 -0.55
N LEU A 63 -2.65 7.83 -0.49
CA LEU A 63 -1.65 8.88 -0.71
C LEU A 63 -1.03 8.84 -2.11
N ARG A 64 -1.21 7.75 -2.85
CA ARG A 64 -0.76 7.54 -4.22
C ARG A 64 -1.87 6.92 -5.04
N ASP A 65 -2.01 7.39 -6.28
CA ASP A 65 -2.97 6.84 -7.23
C ASP A 65 -2.46 7.03 -8.67
N LEU A 66 -3.17 6.49 -9.65
CA LEU A 66 -2.95 6.78 -11.06
C LEU A 66 -3.22 8.28 -11.33
N PRO A 67 -2.48 8.92 -12.26
CA PRO A 67 -2.66 10.35 -12.57
C PRO A 67 -4.12 10.64 -12.98
N GLN A 68 -4.65 11.78 -12.55
CA GLN A 68 -6.04 12.14 -12.82
C GLN A 68 -6.31 12.49 -14.30
N ARG A 69 -5.33 13.11 -14.97
CA ARG A 69 -5.51 13.68 -16.33
C ARG A 69 -5.04 12.79 -17.46
N THR A 70 -4.33 11.72 -17.16
CA THR A 70 -3.79 10.78 -18.15
C THR A 70 -4.23 9.36 -17.82
N LEU A 71 -4.07 8.45 -18.76
CA LEU A 71 -4.37 7.03 -18.54
C LEU A 71 -3.57 6.47 -17.36
N GLY A 72 -2.28 6.83 -17.25
CA GLY A 72 -1.39 6.38 -16.18
C GLY A 72 -1.15 4.87 -16.17
N VAL A 73 -1.34 4.22 -17.33
CA VAL A 73 -1.14 2.78 -17.52
C VAL A 73 -0.39 2.60 -18.83
N ASP A 74 0.78 1.98 -18.77
CA ASP A 74 1.58 1.64 -19.95
C ASP A 74 1.04 0.36 -20.57
N VAL A 75 0.24 0.53 -21.62
CA VAL A 75 -0.46 -0.57 -22.30
C VAL A 75 0.53 -1.46 -23.09
N GLU A 76 1.64 -0.90 -23.56
CA GLU A 76 2.66 -1.59 -24.33
C GLU A 76 3.59 -2.45 -23.46
N ASN A 77 3.71 -2.10 -22.16
CA ASN A 77 4.56 -2.78 -21.20
C ASN A 77 3.74 -3.47 -20.10
N ASP A 78 2.96 -4.48 -20.47
CA ASP A 78 2.22 -5.37 -19.55
C ASP A 78 1.27 -4.62 -18.61
N PHE A 79 0.63 -3.54 -19.10
CA PHE A 79 -0.31 -2.70 -18.39
C PHE A 79 0.25 -2.11 -17.08
N LYS A 80 1.53 -1.81 -17.06
CA LYS A 80 2.22 -1.30 -15.87
C LYS A 80 1.61 0.02 -15.40
N PRO A 81 1.12 0.10 -14.14
CA PRO A 81 0.57 1.33 -13.60
C PRO A 81 1.66 2.34 -13.22
N GLU A 82 1.43 3.61 -13.53
CA GLU A 82 2.29 4.73 -13.17
C GLU A 82 1.66 5.49 -11.99
N TYR A 83 2.03 5.12 -10.77
CA TYR A 83 1.51 5.77 -9.57
C TYR A 83 2.20 7.10 -9.28
N VAL A 84 1.41 8.12 -9.02
CA VAL A 84 1.86 9.46 -8.58
C VAL A 84 1.39 9.74 -7.16
N ASN A 85 2.11 10.58 -6.44
CA ASN A 85 1.68 11.06 -5.13
C ASN A 85 0.52 12.04 -5.30
N SER A 86 -0.48 11.97 -4.41
CA SER A 86 -1.58 12.91 -4.38
C SER A 86 -1.09 14.30 -3.98
N ALA A 87 -1.26 15.29 -4.86
CA ALA A 87 -0.91 16.68 -4.56
C ALA A 87 -1.77 17.26 -3.41
N GLU A 88 -3.02 16.81 -3.29
CA GLU A 88 -3.94 17.23 -2.23
C GLU A 88 -3.54 16.70 -0.84
N ARG A 89 -2.65 15.72 -0.79
CA ARG A 89 -2.16 15.05 0.43
C ARG A 89 -0.67 15.28 0.68
N ALA A 90 -0.09 16.29 0.03
CA ALA A 90 1.35 16.56 0.13
C ALA A 90 1.78 16.83 1.58
N ASP A 91 0.99 17.57 2.34
CA ASP A 91 1.19 17.85 3.76
C ASP A 91 1.17 16.59 4.64
N VAL A 92 0.25 15.67 4.37
CA VAL A 92 0.17 14.37 5.08
C VAL A 92 1.39 13.53 4.75
N ILE A 93 1.80 13.46 3.47
CA ILE A 93 2.98 12.72 3.03
C ILE A 93 4.23 13.26 3.71
N GLU A 94 4.43 14.57 3.71
CA GLU A 94 5.58 15.22 4.35
C GLU A 94 5.63 14.94 5.85
N ASN A 95 4.50 15.06 6.55
CA ASN A 95 4.40 14.76 7.97
C ASN A 95 4.74 13.29 8.26
N LEU A 96 4.20 12.35 7.49
CA LEU A 96 4.49 10.91 7.64
C LEU A 96 5.99 10.62 7.42
N GLN A 97 6.60 11.19 6.38
CA GLN A 97 8.03 11.03 6.12
C GLN A 97 8.91 11.62 7.24
N LYS A 98 8.55 12.81 7.73
CA LYS A 98 9.24 13.46 8.86
C LYS A 98 9.20 12.61 10.13
N GLU A 99 8.05 12.05 10.46
CA GLU A 99 7.89 11.22 11.65
C GLU A 99 8.51 9.81 11.46
N ALA A 100 8.42 9.25 10.27
CA ALA A 100 9.11 8.01 9.91
C ALA A 100 10.62 8.11 10.14
N ASN A 101 11.25 9.21 9.75
CA ASN A 101 12.69 9.44 9.94
C ASN A 101 13.11 9.55 11.41
N LYS A 102 12.18 9.92 12.31
CA LYS A 102 12.43 10.01 13.75
C LYS A 102 12.11 8.71 14.50
N SER A 103 11.42 7.77 13.85
CA SER A 103 10.91 6.58 14.51
C SER A 103 11.93 5.44 14.53
N LYS A 104 11.79 4.57 15.54
CA LYS A 104 12.57 3.34 15.69
C LYS A 104 12.23 2.35 14.56
N ASP A 105 10.96 2.10 14.37
CA ASP A 105 10.40 1.26 13.31
C ASP A 105 9.07 1.83 12.82
N ILE A 106 8.53 1.22 11.77
CA ILE A 106 7.26 1.60 11.17
C ILE A 106 6.40 0.34 11.05
N LEU A 107 5.18 0.41 11.58
CA LEU A 107 4.17 -0.62 11.45
C LEU A 107 2.98 -0.06 10.65
N LEU A 108 2.55 -0.81 9.64
CA LEU A 108 1.45 -0.46 8.74
C LEU A 108 0.19 -1.21 9.18
N ALA A 109 -0.77 -0.47 9.72
CA ALA A 109 -1.96 -0.99 10.39
C ALA A 109 -3.24 -0.59 9.66
N THR A 110 -3.26 -0.78 8.36
CA THR A 110 -4.45 -0.59 7.50
C THR A 110 -5.41 -1.77 7.63
N ASP A 111 -6.62 -1.65 7.10
CA ASP A 111 -7.63 -2.70 7.19
C ASP A 111 -7.16 -4.04 6.59
N PRO A 112 -7.63 -5.19 7.11
CA PRO A 112 -7.17 -6.51 6.67
C PRO A 112 -7.89 -6.98 5.40
N ASP A 113 -8.03 -6.09 4.42
CA ASP A 113 -8.59 -6.36 3.10
C ASP A 113 -7.60 -6.01 1.98
N ARG A 114 -7.96 -6.25 0.73
CA ARG A 114 -7.08 -5.96 -0.42
C ARG A 114 -6.81 -4.48 -0.61
N GLU A 115 -7.76 -3.60 -0.21
CA GLU A 115 -7.59 -2.15 -0.29
C GLU A 115 -6.56 -1.67 0.74
N GLY A 116 -6.68 -2.14 2.00
CA GLY A 116 -5.70 -1.87 3.04
C GLY A 116 -4.32 -2.41 2.71
N GLU A 117 -4.21 -3.60 2.08
CA GLU A 117 -2.92 -4.12 1.61
C GLU A 117 -2.29 -3.20 0.55
N ALA A 118 -3.08 -2.68 -0.40
CA ALA A 118 -2.59 -1.73 -1.38
C ALA A 118 -2.16 -0.41 -0.74
N ILE A 119 -2.92 0.12 0.24
CA ILE A 119 -2.53 1.32 0.99
C ILE A 119 -1.22 1.08 1.74
N SER A 120 -1.07 -0.05 2.44
CA SER A 120 0.19 -0.44 3.10
C SER A 120 1.36 -0.51 2.12
N TRP A 121 1.15 -1.09 0.93
CA TRP A 121 2.17 -1.14 -0.10
C TRP A 121 2.55 0.25 -0.62
N HIS A 122 1.60 1.14 -0.84
CA HIS A 122 1.88 2.53 -1.23
C HIS A 122 2.64 3.28 -0.13
N LEU A 123 2.27 3.09 1.13
CA LEU A 123 2.98 3.64 2.29
C LEU A 123 4.41 3.11 2.38
N SER A 124 4.62 1.81 2.16
CA SER A 124 5.97 1.23 2.17
C SER A 124 6.90 1.88 1.13
N LYS A 125 6.36 2.21 -0.06
CA LYS A 125 7.11 2.93 -1.10
C LYS A 125 7.40 4.39 -0.76
N LEU A 126 6.46 5.07 -0.07
CA LEU A 126 6.62 6.47 0.36
C LEU A 126 7.62 6.63 1.51
N LEU A 127 7.69 5.63 2.39
CA LEU A 127 8.45 5.69 3.64
C LEU A 127 9.74 4.87 3.61
N ASP A 128 10.09 4.35 2.44
CA ASP A 128 11.29 3.53 2.23
C ASP A 128 11.34 2.30 3.16
N VAL A 129 10.21 1.60 3.31
CA VAL A 129 10.06 0.34 4.05
C VAL A 129 10.00 -0.82 3.06
N ASP A 130 10.77 -1.88 3.31
CA ASP A 130 10.68 -3.08 2.48
C ASP A 130 9.32 -3.78 2.69
N PRO A 131 8.50 -3.96 1.64
CA PRO A 131 7.21 -4.63 1.77
C PRO A 131 7.32 -6.11 2.17
N ARG A 132 8.50 -6.71 2.02
CA ARG A 132 8.80 -8.08 2.46
C ARG A 132 9.23 -8.16 3.93
N SER A 133 9.49 -7.02 4.57
CA SER A 133 9.80 -6.96 6.01
C SER A 133 8.53 -7.13 6.84
N ASN A 134 8.70 -7.55 8.10
CA ASN A 134 7.60 -7.65 9.06
C ASN A 134 7.19 -6.25 9.54
N ALA A 135 6.53 -5.50 8.68
CA ALA A 135 6.07 -4.14 8.95
C ALA A 135 4.54 -4.00 8.88
N ARG A 136 3.83 -5.05 8.48
CA ARG A 136 2.37 -5.10 8.41
C ARG A 136 1.79 -5.67 9.67
N ILE A 137 0.81 -5.02 10.28
CA ILE A 137 0.01 -5.58 11.37
C ILE A 137 -1.47 -5.60 10.96
N ALA A 138 -2.13 -6.73 11.14
CA ALA A 138 -3.53 -6.93 10.81
C ALA A 138 -4.35 -7.23 12.09
N PHE A 139 -5.49 -6.58 12.22
CA PHE A 139 -6.46 -6.85 13.27
C PHE A 139 -7.87 -6.62 12.74
N HIS A 140 -8.81 -7.45 13.18
CA HIS A 140 -10.21 -7.39 12.73
C HIS A 140 -11.09 -6.55 13.65
N GLU A 141 -10.60 -6.21 14.84
CA GLU A 141 -11.30 -5.40 15.83
C GLU A 141 -10.31 -4.48 16.56
N ILE A 142 -10.82 -3.33 17.03
CA ILE A 142 -10.02 -2.34 17.77
C ILE A 142 -10.27 -2.53 19.27
N THR A 143 -9.82 -3.68 19.78
CA THR A 143 -9.83 -3.98 21.23
C THR A 143 -8.41 -4.01 21.78
N PRO A 144 -8.19 -3.71 23.08
CA PRO A 144 -6.86 -3.73 23.66
C PRO A 144 -6.11 -5.07 23.49
N PRO A 145 -6.74 -6.25 23.67
CA PRO A 145 -6.06 -7.52 23.42
C PRO A 145 -5.65 -7.70 21.95
N ALA A 146 -6.57 -7.47 21.01
CA ALA A 146 -6.31 -7.66 19.58
C ALA A 146 -5.19 -6.75 19.05
N ILE A 147 -5.18 -5.47 19.47
CA ILE A 147 -4.15 -4.51 19.05
C ILE A 147 -2.78 -4.88 19.65
N LYS A 148 -2.71 -5.26 20.93
CA LYS A 148 -1.45 -5.67 21.57
C LYS A 148 -0.88 -6.94 20.93
N GLU A 149 -1.73 -7.90 20.64
CA GLU A 149 -1.33 -9.15 19.97
C GLU A 149 -0.82 -8.88 18.54
N ALA A 150 -1.52 -8.08 17.76
CA ALA A 150 -1.11 -7.73 16.39
C ALA A 150 0.26 -7.03 16.35
N VAL A 151 0.54 -6.16 17.31
CA VAL A 151 1.85 -5.46 17.38
C VAL A 151 3.00 -6.41 17.70
N LEU A 152 2.74 -7.51 18.40
CA LEU A 152 3.75 -8.53 18.73
C LEU A 152 4.05 -9.46 17.55
N HIS A 153 3.13 -9.58 16.60
CA HIS A 153 3.22 -10.50 15.46
C HIS A 153 3.09 -9.78 14.11
N PRO A 154 3.99 -8.84 13.78
CA PRO A 154 3.98 -8.18 12.49
C PRO A 154 4.38 -9.16 11.37
N GLU A 155 3.80 -9.00 10.20
CA GLU A 155 3.96 -9.84 9.02
C GLU A 155 4.42 -9.04 7.79
N PRO A 156 4.85 -9.68 6.70
CA PRO A 156 5.06 -9.01 5.42
C PRO A 156 3.74 -8.57 4.78
N ILE A 157 3.81 -7.58 3.89
CA ILE A 157 2.66 -7.19 3.05
C ILE A 157 2.33 -8.35 2.09
N ASP A 158 1.04 -8.71 1.99
CA ASP A 158 0.56 -9.71 1.03
C ASP A 158 0.55 -9.13 -0.38
N LEU A 159 1.64 -9.38 -1.12
CA LEU A 159 1.81 -8.86 -2.49
C LEU A 159 0.78 -9.45 -3.47
N ASN A 160 0.18 -10.62 -3.20
CA ASN A 160 -0.86 -11.16 -4.07
C ASN A 160 -2.15 -10.33 -3.96
N ARG A 161 -2.50 -9.87 -2.75
CA ARG A 161 -3.63 -8.95 -2.54
C ARG A 161 -3.35 -7.58 -3.15
N VAL A 162 -2.12 -7.08 -3.05
CA VAL A 162 -1.69 -5.84 -3.71
C VAL A 162 -1.85 -5.96 -5.22
N ASP A 163 -1.34 -7.03 -5.84
CA ASP A 163 -1.45 -7.26 -7.28
C ASP A 163 -2.91 -7.38 -7.73
N ALA A 164 -3.77 -8.03 -6.95
CA ALA A 164 -5.20 -8.14 -7.24
C ALA A 164 -5.90 -6.77 -7.20
N GLN A 165 -5.55 -5.91 -6.24
CA GLN A 165 -6.09 -4.54 -6.17
C GLN A 165 -5.58 -3.68 -7.33
N GLN A 166 -4.28 -3.78 -7.67
CA GLN A 166 -3.69 -3.05 -8.79
C GLN A 166 -4.32 -3.46 -10.13
N ALA A 167 -4.51 -4.75 -10.36
CA ALA A 167 -5.16 -5.26 -11.57
C ALA A 167 -6.59 -4.70 -11.71
N ARG A 168 -7.35 -4.68 -10.62
CA ARG A 168 -8.68 -4.05 -10.61
C ARG A 168 -8.59 -2.56 -10.91
N ARG A 169 -7.67 -1.83 -10.26
CA ARG A 169 -7.50 -0.38 -10.47
C ARG A 169 -7.16 -0.05 -11.92
N VAL A 170 -6.27 -0.85 -12.53
CA VAL A 170 -5.90 -0.73 -13.96
C VAL A 170 -7.13 -0.99 -14.84
N LEU A 171 -7.88 -2.06 -14.57
CA LEU A 171 -9.09 -2.39 -15.34
C LEU A 171 -10.13 -1.26 -15.26
N ASP A 172 -10.45 -0.78 -14.07
CA ASP A 172 -11.40 0.32 -13.87
C ASP A 172 -10.95 1.58 -14.64
N ARG A 173 -9.63 1.86 -14.65
CA ARG A 173 -9.04 2.97 -15.40
C ARG A 173 -9.20 2.81 -16.91
N LEU A 174 -8.90 1.62 -17.44
CA LEU A 174 -9.05 1.31 -18.88
C LEU A 174 -10.51 1.42 -19.33
N VAL A 175 -11.43 0.89 -18.55
CA VAL A 175 -12.88 0.98 -18.82
C VAL A 175 -13.33 2.44 -18.80
N GLY A 176 -12.99 3.20 -17.77
CA GLY A 176 -13.37 4.60 -17.65
C GLY A 176 -12.80 5.51 -18.76
N TYR A 177 -11.57 5.28 -19.19
CA TYR A 177 -10.92 6.12 -20.21
C TYR A 177 -11.20 5.69 -21.65
N LYS A 178 -11.32 4.38 -21.91
CA LYS A 178 -11.43 3.87 -23.29
C LYS A 178 -12.85 3.47 -23.68
N LEU A 179 -13.64 2.87 -22.77
CA LEU A 179 -14.99 2.40 -23.08
C LEU A 179 -16.08 3.44 -22.76
N SER A 180 -15.99 4.09 -21.61
CA SER A 180 -17.01 5.07 -21.17
C SER A 180 -17.32 6.16 -22.22
N PRO A 181 -16.33 6.77 -22.91
CA PRO A 181 -16.60 7.75 -23.95
C PRO A 181 -17.41 7.24 -25.15
N TRP A 182 -17.39 5.92 -25.41
CA TRP A 182 -18.18 5.31 -26.49
C TRP A 182 -19.64 5.07 -26.08
N LEU A 183 -19.92 4.92 -24.79
CA LEU A 183 -21.25 4.68 -24.28
C LEU A 183 -22.10 5.96 -24.17
N TRP A 184 -21.46 7.14 -24.21
CA TRP A 184 -22.11 8.45 -24.09
C TRP A 184 -22.20 9.21 -25.43
N LYS A 185 -21.85 8.56 -26.54
CA LYS A 185 -22.09 9.04 -27.90
C LYS A 185 -23.40 8.48 -28.44
#